data_1260bc593b0a0bc72abc69cc528c54b5
#
_entry.id   1260bc593b0a0bc72abc69cc528c54b5
#
_cell.length_a   1.000
_cell.length_b   1.000
_cell.length_c   1.000
_cell.angle_alpha   90.00
_cell.angle_beta   90.00
_cell.angle_gamma   90.00
#
_symmetry.space_group_name_H-M   'P 1'
#
loop_
_entity.id
_entity.type
_entity.pdbx_description
1 polymer ?
#
loop_
_entity_poly.entity_id
_entity_poly.type
_entity_poly.pdbx_seq_one_letter_code
_entity_poly.pdbx_strand_id
1 'polypeptide(L)'
;MIVVLTDNAEEDLERIGDYIAQFNPARAETFTEELLDRCLLLSSYPTRFSLLMGHEAAGLRRMPHGNYVVYYQVGQRVEIVRILNAAQDHESILFPEDES
;
A
#
# COMPACT_ATOMS: atom_id res chain seq x y z
N MET A 1 2.57 -16.84 -5.26
CA MET A 1 1.22 -16.24 -5.22
C MET A 1 1.23 -14.99 -6.07
N ILE A 2 0.16 -14.75 -6.81
CA ILE A 2 0.09 -13.58 -7.66
C ILE A 2 -0.16 -12.33 -6.82
N VAL A 3 0.45 -11.22 -7.19
CA VAL A 3 0.24 -9.93 -6.52
C VAL A 3 -0.43 -9.00 -7.52
N VAL A 4 -1.55 -8.41 -7.12
CA VAL A 4 -2.26 -7.44 -7.96
C VAL A 4 -2.49 -6.16 -7.17
N LEU A 5 -2.57 -5.03 -7.84
CA LEU A 5 -2.91 -3.76 -7.23
C LEU A 5 -4.37 -3.45 -7.54
N THR A 6 -5.11 -3.01 -6.54
CA THR A 6 -6.45 -2.50 -6.78
C THR A 6 -6.36 -1.18 -7.55
N ASP A 7 -7.47 -0.74 -8.10
CA ASP A 7 -7.49 0.55 -8.80
C ASP A 7 -7.05 1.67 -7.86
N ASN A 8 -7.49 1.64 -6.61
CA ASN A 8 -7.10 2.66 -5.65
C ASN A 8 -5.60 2.63 -5.37
N ALA A 9 -5.02 1.44 -5.28
CA ALA A 9 -3.58 1.33 -5.06
C ALA A 9 -2.78 1.83 -6.26
N GLU A 10 -3.27 1.57 -7.47
CA GLU A 10 -2.61 2.08 -8.67
C GLU A 10 -2.66 3.59 -8.70
N GLU A 11 -3.80 4.18 -8.33
CA GLU A 11 -3.92 5.64 -8.28
C GLU A 11 -3.01 6.21 -7.20
N ASP A 12 -2.91 5.52 -6.05
CA ASP A 12 -2.00 5.95 -4.99
C ASP A 12 -0.56 5.99 -5.50
N LEU A 13 -0.14 4.94 -6.20
CA LEU A 13 1.24 4.85 -6.71
C LEU A 13 1.52 5.97 -7.70
N GLU A 14 0.55 6.26 -8.57
CA GLU A 14 0.70 7.32 -9.53
C GLU A 14 0.79 8.68 -8.82
N ARG A 15 -0.04 8.90 -7.82
CA ARG A 15 -0.04 10.16 -7.09
C ARG A 15 1.27 10.35 -6.34
N ILE A 16 1.83 9.27 -5.78
CA ILE A 16 3.12 9.32 -5.09
C ILE A 16 4.21 9.73 -6.07
N GLY A 17 4.22 9.11 -7.25
CA GLY A 17 5.21 9.44 -8.27
C GLY A 17 5.11 10.89 -8.71
N ASP A 18 3.88 11.37 -8.94
CA ASP A 18 3.66 12.75 -9.37
C ASP A 18 4.12 13.74 -8.28
N TYR A 19 3.85 13.43 -7.03
CA TYR A 19 4.26 14.30 -5.93
C TYR A 19 5.79 14.41 -5.86
N ILE A 20 6.49 13.28 -5.89
CA ILE A 20 7.94 13.28 -5.81
C ILE A 20 8.55 13.97 -7.04
N ALA A 21 7.92 13.79 -8.22
CA ALA A 21 8.43 14.35 -9.46
C ALA A 21 8.43 15.88 -9.45
N GLN A 22 7.60 16.50 -8.62
CA GLN A 22 7.61 17.97 -8.50
C GLN A 22 8.95 18.46 -7.97
N PHE A 23 9.67 17.63 -7.22
CA PHE A 23 10.93 18.04 -6.62
C PHE A 23 12.12 17.30 -7.23
N ASN A 24 11.92 16.07 -7.67
CA ASN A 24 13.03 15.26 -8.19
C ASN A 24 12.47 14.17 -9.10
N PRO A 25 12.38 14.44 -10.41
CA PRO A 25 11.80 13.45 -11.35
C PRO A 25 12.54 12.12 -11.38
N ALA A 26 13.87 12.15 -11.28
CA ALA A 26 14.62 10.89 -11.30
C ALA A 26 14.31 10.05 -10.07
N ARG A 27 14.16 10.70 -8.90
CA ARG A 27 13.84 9.97 -7.68
C ARG A 27 12.39 9.44 -7.72
N ALA A 28 11.49 10.16 -8.38
CA ALA A 28 10.12 9.68 -8.52
C ALA A 28 10.11 8.34 -9.21
N GLU A 29 10.90 8.18 -10.26
CA GLU A 29 10.91 6.94 -10.99
C GLU A 29 11.53 5.83 -10.17
N THR A 30 12.66 6.04 -9.55
CA THR A 30 13.32 4.99 -8.78
C THR A 30 12.51 4.61 -7.54
N PHE A 31 11.86 5.60 -6.89
CA PHE A 31 11.10 5.31 -5.68
C PHE A 31 9.86 4.47 -5.99
N THR A 32 9.13 4.79 -7.05
CA THR A 32 7.94 4.02 -7.40
C THR A 32 8.32 2.60 -7.83
N GLU A 33 9.47 2.43 -8.49
CA GLU A 33 9.95 1.10 -8.84
C GLU A 33 10.32 0.32 -7.59
N GLU A 34 11.00 0.95 -6.63
CA GLU A 34 11.35 0.28 -5.37
C GLU A 34 10.10 -0.16 -4.62
N LEU A 35 9.10 0.71 -4.59
CA LEU A 35 7.88 0.43 -3.87
C LEU A 35 7.13 -0.73 -4.53
N LEU A 36 7.06 -0.75 -5.85
CA LEU A 36 6.43 -1.83 -6.56
C LEU A 36 7.18 -3.14 -6.35
N ASP A 37 8.51 -3.11 -6.39
CA ASP A 37 9.32 -4.29 -6.16
C ASP A 37 9.06 -4.87 -4.77
N ARG A 38 8.91 -4.01 -3.76
CA ARG A 38 8.59 -4.49 -2.41
C ARG A 38 7.22 -5.15 -2.37
N CYS A 39 6.26 -4.61 -3.10
CA CYS A 39 4.95 -5.22 -3.18
C CYS A 39 5.04 -6.60 -3.84
N LEU A 40 5.83 -6.72 -4.90
CA LEU A 40 5.95 -7.99 -5.61
C LEU A 40 6.62 -9.07 -4.78
N LEU A 41 7.48 -8.70 -3.84
CA LEU A 41 8.11 -9.69 -2.96
C LEU A 41 7.10 -10.37 -2.04
N LEU A 42 5.94 -9.79 -1.85
CA LEU A 42 4.90 -10.41 -1.04
C LEU A 42 4.36 -11.69 -1.67
N SER A 43 4.64 -11.90 -2.97
CA SER A 43 4.30 -13.16 -3.62
C SER A 43 4.96 -14.35 -2.92
N SER A 44 6.18 -14.15 -2.42
CA SER A 44 6.92 -15.25 -1.75
C SER A 44 6.71 -15.24 -0.24
N TYR A 45 6.35 -14.11 0.34
CA TYR A 45 6.24 -14.00 1.78
C TYR A 45 4.95 -13.25 2.16
N PRO A 46 3.79 -13.77 1.78
CA PRO A 46 2.55 -13.01 1.90
C PRO A 46 2.14 -12.69 3.33
N THR A 47 2.50 -13.51 4.30
CA THR A 47 2.09 -13.26 5.68
C THR A 47 3.21 -12.70 6.54
N ARG A 48 4.28 -12.17 5.91
CA ARG A 48 5.40 -11.68 6.66
C ARG A 48 5.05 -10.50 7.56
N PHE A 49 4.16 -9.64 7.13
CA PHE A 49 3.79 -8.46 7.91
C PHE A 49 2.50 -8.71 8.67
N SER A 50 2.36 -8.05 9.83
CA SER A 50 1.27 -8.30 10.75
C SER A 50 -0.05 -7.76 10.25
N LEU A 51 -1.12 -8.38 10.70
CA LEU A 51 -2.46 -7.83 10.51
C LEU A 51 -2.55 -6.48 11.23
N LEU A 52 -3.42 -5.61 10.73
CA LEU A 52 -3.59 -4.28 11.28
C LEU A 52 -4.20 -4.39 12.68
N MET A 53 -3.49 -3.86 13.66
CA MET A 53 -3.89 -3.97 15.04
C MET A 53 -5.22 -3.27 15.26
N GLY A 54 -6.14 -3.94 15.96
CA GLY A 54 -7.46 -3.39 16.21
C GLY A 54 -8.45 -3.64 15.11
N HIS A 55 -8.01 -4.12 13.95
CA HIS A 55 -8.86 -4.38 12.79
C HIS A 55 -8.52 -5.72 12.17
N GLU A 56 -8.15 -6.68 13.00
CA GLU A 56 -7.66 -7.98 12.48
C GLU A 56 -8.70 -8.68 11.61
N ALA A 57 -9.97 -8.50 11.91
CA ALA A 57 -11.02 -9.15 11.14
C ALA A 57 -11.09 -8.63 9.70
N ALA A 58 -10.56 -7.44 9.43
CA ALA A 58 -10.55 -6.90 8.07
C ALA A 58 -9.55 -7.61 7.19
N GLY A 59 -8.59 -8.34 7.77
CA GLY A 59 -7.61 -9.08 6.99
C GLY A 59 -6.53 -8.23 6.36
N LEU A 60 -6.44 -6.96 6.70
CA LEU A 60 -5.42 -6.09 6.12
C LEU A 60 -4.11 -6.24 6.85
N ARG A 61 -3.02 -6.32 6.08
CA ARG A 61 -1.67 -6.33 6.62
C ARG A 61 -0.97 -5.04 6.25
N ARG A 62 0.03 -4.68 7.01
CA ARG A 62 0.63 -3.38 6.93
C ARG A 62 2.12 -3.48 6.70
N MET A 63 2.63 -3.02 5.56
CA MET A 63 4.04 -3.07 5.20
C MET A 63 4.58 -1.64 5.06
N PRO A 64 5.37 -1.16 6.02
CA PRO A 64 5.96 0.17 5.89
C PRO A 64 7.08 0.19 4.85
N HIS A 65 7.22 1.31 4.14
CA HIS A 65 8.32 1.53 3.23
C HIS A 65 8.59 3.04 3.13
N GLY A 66 9.70 3.49 3.73
CA GLY A 66 10.01 4.91 3.78
C GLY A 66 8.91 5.65 4.52
N ASN A 67 8.40 6.73 3.91
CA ASN A 67 7.34 7.52 4.51
C ASN A 67 5.96 7.02 4.10
N TYR A 68 5.87 5.81 3.56
CA TYR A 68 4.61 5.27 3.07
C TYR A 68 4.31 3.93 3.73
N VAL A 69 3.06 3.54 3.68
CA VAL A 69 2.62 2.25 4.22
C VAL A 69 1.77 1.58 3.15
N VAL A 70 2.10 0.34 2.84
CA VAL A 70 1.36 -0.48 1.89
C VAL A 70 0.40 -1.34 2.70
N TYR A 71 -0.89 -1.27 2.38
CA TYR A 71 -1.90 -2.12 2.99
C TYR A 71 -2.32 -3.18 1.98
N TYR A 72 -2.30 -4.45 2.40
CA TYR A 72 -2.61 -5.54 1.49
C TYR A 72 -3.40 -6.64 2.20
N GLN A 73 -4.04 -7.48 1.41
CA GLN A 73 -4.80 -8.62 1.89
C GLN A 73 -4.31 -9.88 1.21
N VAL A 74 -4.37 -11.00 1.91
CA VAL A 74 -3.94 -12.28 1.38
C VAL A 74 -5.14 -13.21 1.29
N GLY A 75 -5.45 -13.66 0.11
CA GLY A 75 -6.49 -14.65 -0.15
C GLY A 75 -5.90 -15.64 -1.14
N GLN A 76 -6.59 -15.90 -2.25
CA GLN A 76 -6.03 -16.73 -3.31
C GLN A 76 -4.90 -15.98 -4.00
N ARG A 77 -4.85 -14.69 -3.84
CA ARG A 77 -3.77 -13.84 -4.37
C ARG A 77 -3.52 -12.74 -3.35
N VAL A 78 -2.43 -12.03 -3.52
CA VAL A 78 -2.13 -10.87 -2.69
C VAL A 78 -2.73 -9.66 -3.39
N GLU A 79 -3.58 -8.91 -2.70
CA GLU A 79 -4.15 -7.69 -3.25
C GLU A 79 -3.58 -6.50 -2.50
N ILE A 80 -2.90 -5.60 -3.21
CA ILE A 80 -2.44 -4.35 -2.63
C ILE A 80 -3.63 -3.40 -2.65
N VAL A 81 -4.12 -3.04 -1.46
CA VAL A 81 -5.38 -2.33 -1.34
C VAL A 81 -5.18 -0.82 -1.37
N ARG A 82 -4.21 -0.31 -0.65
CA ARG A 82 -3.89 1.11 -0.63
C ARG A 82 -2.40 1.31 -0.34
N ILE A 83 -1.85 2.44 -0.82
CA ILE A 83 -0.49 2.87 -0.47
C ILE A 83 -0.63 4.29 0.03
N LEU A 84 -0.42 4.50 1.33
CA LEU A 84 -0.72 5.77 1.97
C LEU A 84 0.54 6.39 2.57
N ASN A 85 0.61 7.72 2.55
CA ASN A 85 1.68 8.44 3.24
C ASN A 85 1.46 8.27 4.74
N ALA A 86 2.53 8.10 5.49
CA ALA A 86 2.43 7.83 6.93
C ALA A 86 1.71 8.95 7.69
N ALA A 87 1.68 10.16 7.14
CA ALA A 87 1.02 11.29 7.79
C ALA A 87 -0.48 11.35 7.55
N GLN A 88 -1.03 10.53 6.65
CA GLN A 88 -2.46 10.57 6.38
C GLN A 88 -3.24 9.84 7.46
N ASP A 89 -4.53 10.11 7.54
CA ASP A 89 -5.42 9.45 8.49
C ASP A 89 -5.83 8.10 7.89
N HIS A 90 -5.05 7.09 8.17
CA HIS A 90 -5.24 5.77 7.53
C HIS A 90 -6.56 5.13 7.93
N GLU A 91 -6.97 5.31 9.18
CA GLU A 91 -8.19 4.66 9.61
C GLU A 91 -9.40 5.18 8.87
N SER A 92 -9.49 6.47 8.66
CA SER A 92 -10.61 7.05 7.91
C SER A 92 -10.60 6.63 6.46
N ILE A 93 -9.41 6.45 5.88
CA ILE A 93 -9.30 6.07 4.47
C ILE A 93 -9.64 4.60 4.29
N LEU A 94 -9.11 3.74 5.17
CA LEU A 94 -9.32 2.31 5.04
C LEU A 94 -10.70 1.87 5.50
N PHE A 95 -11.27 2.56 6.48
CA PHE A 95 -12.56 2.17 7.07
C PHE A 95 -13.46 3.41 7.14
N PRO A 96 -13.92 3.90 5.99
CA PRO A 96 -14.77 5.07 5.99
C PRO A 96 -16.07 4.77 6.73
N GLU A 97 -16.47 5.70 7.66
CA GLU A 97 -17.52 5.42 8.41
C GLU A 97 -18.71 5.66 7.74
N ASP A 98 -19.79 4.93 8.05
CA ASP A 98 -20.88 5.19 7.47
C ASP A 98 -21.56 6.08 8.24
N GLU A 99 -21.80 7.03 8.18
CA GLU A 99 -22.40 7.96 8.79
C GLU A 99 -23.61 7.69 9.23
N SER A 100 -24.08 7.04 9.47
CA SER A 100 -25.38 6.83 9.81
C SER A 100 -26.03 7.60 10.79
#